data_b854a02aac6d6591e61a617dbf9b2dd0
#
_entry.id   b854a02aac6d6591e61a617dbf9b2dd0
#
_cell.length_a   1.000
_cell.length_b   1.000
_cell.length_c   1.000
_cell.angle_alpha   90.00
_cell.angle_beta   90.00
_cell.angle_gamma   90.00
#
_symmetry.space_group_name_H-M   'P 1'
#
loop_
_entity.id
_entity.type
_entity.pdbx_description
1 polymer ?
#
loop_
_entity_poly.entity_id
_entity_poly.type
_entity_poly.pdbx_seq_one_letter_code
_entity_poly.pdbx_strand_id
1 'polypeptide(L)'
;LLICATDLLALTLMKPPGEIGADIVIGSSQRFGVPMGFGGPHAAFMATHESFQRSMPGRIIGASKDVSGNLAYRLALQTREQHIRREKATSNICTSQALLAVMAGFFAIYHGPKGLIGIANDVHKKTCVLFNGIEASNHKIVNNIFFDTLSIRLNGDVSEIKKRLLDANININWFDEDLVSISIDEATTSRDVADLIFALTKKPSSDLLDYSLDKKAGLNKKMLRTSSFMKQERFHKYHSETEMMRYIKRLSDKDIALDRSMIPLGSCTMKLNSASEMAPVSWPEFANMHPYCP
;
A
#
# COMPACT_ATOMS: atom_id res chain seq x y z
N LEU A 1 15.32 -18.40 10.11
CA LEU A 1 14.75 -17.55 9.07
C LEU A 1 14.31 -16.22 9.66
N LEU A 2 14.69 -15.12 9.01
CA LEU A 2 14.20 -13.78 9.34
C LEU A 2 13.06 -13.42 8.37
N ILE A 3 11.87 -13.22 8.92
CA ILE A 3 10.68 -12.84 8.15
C ILE A 3 10.31 -11.41 8.52
N CYS A 4 10.17 -10.53 7.53
CA CYS A 4 9.80 -9.14 7.73
C CYS A 4 8.44 -8.85 7.07
N ALA A 5 7.52 -8.25 7.83
CA ALA A 5 6.35 -7.60 7.28
C ALA A 5 6.67 -6.13 7.02
N THR A 6 6.35 -5.61 5.83
CA THR A 6 6.75 -4.27 5.42
C THR A 6 5.67 -3.53 4.64
N ASP A 7 5.78 -2.21 4.63
CA ASP A 7 5.04 -1.29 3.78
C ASP A 7 5.90 -0.88 2.58
N LEU A 8 5.39 -1.08 1.36
CA LEU A 8 6.10 -0.75 0.13
C LEU A 8 6.43 0.75 0.01
N LEU A 9 5.56 1.62 0.51
CA LEU A 9 5.79 3.07 0.45
C LEU A 9 6.94 3.47 1.39
N ALA A 10 6.94 2.94 2.62
CA ALA A 10 8.03 3.14 3.58
C ALA A 10 9.39 2.70 3.02
N LEU A 11 9.40 1.60 2.25
CA LEU A 11 10.63 1.09 1.62
C LEU A 11 11.21 1.99 0.52
N THR A 12 10.50 3.02 0.09
CA THR A 12 11.07 4.03 -0.81
C THR A 12 12.07 4.94 -0.07
N LEU A 13 11.90 5.10 1.25
CA LEU A 13 12.77 5.90 2.13
C LEU A 13 13.70 5.04 2.99
N MET A 14 13.29 3.80 3.30
CA MET A 14 13.99 2.91 4.20
C MET A 14 14.71 1.80 3.44
N LYS A 15 15.80 1.33 4.03
CA LYS A 15 16.59 0.22 3.50
C LYS A 15 15.71 -1.04 3.37
N PRO A 16 15.69 -1.70 2.21
CA PRO A 16 14.86 -2.88 2.02
C PRO A 16 15.32 -4.03 2.92
N PRO A 17 14.39 -4.83 3.45
CA PRO A 17 14.72 -5.91 4.38
C PRO A 17 15.72 -6.94 3.84
N GLY A 18 15.71 -7.20 2.53
CA GLY A 18 16.70 -8.10 1.91
C GLY A 18 18.13 -7.59 2.05
N GLU A 19 18.36 -6.25 2.09
CA GLU A 19 19.70 -5.67 2.29
C GLU A 19 20.17 -5.75 3.75
N ILE A 20 19.27 -6.06 4.68
CA ILE A 20 19.58 -6.28 6.10
C ILE A 20 19.48 -7.75 6.52
N GLY A 21 19.38 -8.65 5.54
CA GLY A 21 19.44 -10.10 5.76
C GLY A 21 18.12 -10.81 5.98
N ALA A 22 16.98 -10.22 5.62
CA ALA A 22 15.71 -10.92 5.66
C ALA A 22 15.64 -12.03 4.60
N ASP A 23 15.18 -13.21 5.01
CA ASP A 23 14.96 -14.36 4.13
C ASP A 23 13.65 -14.26 3.36
N ILE A 24 12.61 -13.73 4.01
CA ILE A 24 11.27 -13.60 3.47
C ILE A 24 10.72 -12.21 3.83
N VAL A 25 10.13 -11.55 2.85
CA VAL A 25 9.47 -10.25 3.04
C VAL A 25 8.05 -10.36 2.53
N ILE A 26 7.08 -9.94 3.35
CA ILE A 26 5.66 -9.94 3.02
C ILE A 26 5.05 -8.57 3.28
N GLY A 27 3.93 -8.29 2.65
CA GLY A 27 3.17 -7.08 2.90
C GLY A 27 1.96 -6.94 1.98
N SER A 28 1.16 -5.92 2.25
CA SER A 28 0.06 -5.54 1.38
C SER A 28 0.52 -4.52 0.33
N SER A 29 -0.03 -4.62 -0.87
CA SER A 29 0.15 -3.60 -1.92
C SER A 29 -0.99 -2.57 -1.93
N GLN A 30 -1.89 -2.59 -0.96
CA GLN A 30 -3.05 -1.69 -0.89
C GLN A 30 -2.67 -0.23 -1.00
N ARG A 31 -1.60 0.19 -0.34
CA ARG A 31 -1.10 1.57 -0.38
C ARG A 31 -0.69 2.06 -1.78
N PHE A 32 -0.57 1.17 -2.73
CA PHE A 32 -0.32 1.51 -4.13
C PHE A 32 -1.64 1.66 -4.91
N GLY A 33 -2.47 2.62 -4.49
CA GLY A 33 -3.66 3.06 -5.21
C GLY A 33 -4.90 2.18 -5.07
N VAL A 34 -4.92 1.22 -4.14
CA VAL A 34 -6.10 0.41 -3.87
C VAL A 34 -6.88 1.05 -2.71
N PRO A 35 -8.14 1.47 -2.93
CA PRO A 35 -8.93 2.12 -1.88
C PRO A 35 -9.29 1.15 -0.76
N MET A 36 -9.67 1.70 0.39
CA MET A 36 -10.07 0.90 1.55
C MET A 36 -11.34 0.07 1.31
N GLY A 37 -12.34 0.63 0.61
CA GLY A 37 -13.53 -0.07 0.15
C GLY A 37 -14.23 -0.91 1.22
N PHE A 38 -14.37 -0.40 2.44
CA PHE A 38 -14.92 -1.12 3.60
C PHE A 38 -14.18 -2.44 3.92
N GLY A 39 -12.85 -2.46 3.73
CA GLY A 39 -12.03 -3.65 3.90
C GLY A 39 -12.06 -4.62 2.73
N GLY A 40 -12.61 -4.20 1.58
CA GLY A 40 -12.70 -5.00 0.36
C GLY A 40 -11.35 -5.58 -0.07
N PRO A 41 -11.32 -6.46 -1.07
CA PRO A 41 -10.11 -7.23 -1.35
C PRO A 41 -8.94 -6.33 -1.75
N HIS A 42 -7.74 -6.74 -1.40
CA HIS A 42 -6.49 -6.11 -1.81
C HIS A 42 -5.43 -7.17 -2.07
N ALA A 43 -4.44 -6.84 -2.91
CA ALA A 43 -3.34 -7.73 -3.20
C ALA A 43 -2.25 -7.62 -2.13
N ALA A 44 -1.51 -8.70 -1.99
CA ALA A 44 -0.30 -8.76 -1.16
C ALA A 44 0.91 -9.07 -2.04
N PHE A 45 2.08 -8.93 -1.47
CA PHE A 45 3.34 -9.36 -2.10
C PHE A 45 4.13 -10.26 -1.16
N MET A 46 4.96 -11.09 -1.77
CA MET A 46 5.95 -11.90 -1.09
C MET A 46 7.25 -11.87 -1.90
N ALA A 47 8.35 -11.63 -1.23
CA ALA A 47 9.68 -11.69 -1.80
C ALA A 47 10.54 -12.62 -0.95
N THR A 48 11.39 -13.43 -1.59
CA THR A 48 12.27 -14.37 -0.90
C THR A 48 13.50 -14.70 -1.75
N HIS A 49 14.48 -15.36 -1.17
CA HIS A 49 15.64 -15.88 -1.89
C HIS A 49 15.26 -16.99 -2.88
N GLU A 50 16.03 -17.12 -3.95
CA GLU A 50 15.81 -18.11 -5.00
C GLU A 50 15.77 -19.56 -4.45
N SER A 51 16.51 -19.84 -3.38
CA SER A 51 16.51 -21.13 -2.70
C SER A 51 15.14 -21.58 -2.20
N PHE A 52 14.22 -20.65 -1.94
CA PHE A 52 12.86 -20.92 -1.46
C PHE A 52 11.82 -21.03 -2.56
N GLN A 53 12.17 -20.83 -3.83
CA GLN A 53 11.22 -20.78 -4.94
C GLN A 53 10.29 -22.01 -5.01
N ARG A 54 10.78 -23.19 -4.62
CA ARG A 54 9.99 -24.43 -4.65
C ARG A 54 8.97 -24.54 -3.51
N SER A 55 9.16 -23.77 -2.44
CA SER A 55 8.31 -23.74 -1.26
C SER A 55 7.37 -22.56 -1.23
N MET A 56 7.50 -21.61 -2.17
CA MET A 56 6.61 -20.45 -2.24
C MET A 56 5.16 -20.87 -2.48
N PRO A 57 4.18 -20.23 -1.83
CA PRO A 57 2.77 -20.39 -2.18
C PRO A 57 2.48 -19.79 -3.57
N GLY A 58 1.37 -20.22 -4.17
CA GLY A 58 0.94 -19.71 -5.46
C GLY A 58 1.71 -20.26 -6.66
N ARG A 59 1.24 -19.89 -7.84
CA ARG A 59 1.83 -20.27 -9.11
C ARG A 59 3.01 -19.39 -9.47
N ILE A 60 4.04 -19.96 -10.05
CA ILE A 60 5.20 -19.21 -10.56
C ILE A 60 5.12 -19.20 -12.07
N ILE A 61 5.17 -17.98 -12.63
CA ILE A 61 5.17 -17.76 -14.08
C ILE A 61 6.59 -17.42 -14.51
N GLY A 62 7.10 -18.18 -15.47
CA GLY A 62 8.41 -17.96 -16.07
C GLY A 62 8.32 -17.22 -17.39
N ALA A 63 9.34 -16.44 -17.69
CA ALA A 63 9.54 -15.85 -19.02
C ALA A 63 10.17 -16.86 -19.96
N SER A 64 9.60 -17.00 -21.17
CA SER A 64 10.03 -17.91 -22.22
C SER A 64 9.95 -17.20 -23.56
N LYS A 65 10.12 -17.94 -24.65
CA LYS A 65 9.90 -17.43 -26.01
C LYS A 65 8.86 -18.30 -26.72
N ASP A 66 8.06 -17.68 -27.56
CA ASP A 66 7.16 -18.36 -28.48
C ASP A 66 7.91 -18.92 -29.68
N VAL A 67 7.20 -19.59 -30.61
CA VAL A 67 7.78 -20.14 -31.82
C VAL A 67 8.38 -19.08 -32.75
N SER A 68 7.95 -17.84 -32.64
CA SER A 68 8.45 -16.69 -33.41
C SER A 68 9.58 -15.95 -32.70
N GLY A 69 10.02 -16.43 -31.52
CA GLY A 69 11.08 -15.80 -30.74
C GLY A 69 10.65 -14.63 -29.85
N ASN A 70 9.37 -14.29 -29.80
CA ASN A 70 8.85 -13.24 -28.94
C ASN A 70 8.75 -13.68 -27.50
N LEU A 71 8.78 -12.71 -26.58
CA LEU A 71 8.58 -12.96 -25.15
C LEU A 71 7.21 -13.60 -24.91
N ALA A 72 7.20 -14.75 -24.27
CA ALA A 72 5.99 -15.45 -23.85
C ALA A 72 6.07 -15.86 -22.37
N TYR A 73 4.94 -15.90 -21.69
CA TYR A 73 4.84 -16.31 -20.31
C TYR A 73 4.22 -17.69 -20.20
N ARG A 74 4.76 -18.51 -19.32
CA ARG A 74 4.25 -19.87 -19.07
C ARG A 74 4.37 -20.23 -17.60
N LEU A 75 3.56 -21.19 -17.18
CA LEU A 75 3.66 -21.79 -15.86
C LEU A 75 5.03 -22.47 -15.70
N ALA A 76 5.76 -22.10 -14.65
CA ALA A 76 7.04 -22.68 -14.30
C ALA A 76 6.92 -23.56 -13.04
N LEU A 77 7.85 -24.52 -12.89
CA LEU A 77 7.90 -25.42 -11.73
C LEU A 77 6.58 -26.18 -11.48
N GLN A 78 5.99 -26.72 -12.54
CA GLN A 78 4.69 -27.40 -12.52
C GLN A 78 4.61 -28.57 -11.52
N THR A 79 5.74 -29.18 -11.16
CA THR A 79 5.78 -30.24 -10.13
C THR A 79 5.27 -29.80 -8.75
N ARG A 80 5.04 -28.51 -8.54
CA ARG A 80 4.44 -27.95 -7.32
C ARG A 80 2.92 -27.94 -7.35
N GLU A 81 2.31 -28.15 -8.52
CA GLU A 81 0.87 -28.01 -8.75
C GLU A 81 0.09 -29.25 -8.33
N GLN A 82 -1.18 -29.06 -7.93
CA GLN A 82 -2.07 -30.14 -7.49
C GLN A 82 -2.31 -31.20 -8.55
N HIS A 83 -2.39 -30.83 -9.82
CA HIS A 83 -2.62 -31.79 -10.92
C HIS A 83 -1.46 -32.78 -11.12
N ILE A 84 -0.29 -32.50 -10.53
CA ILE A 84 0.86 -33.41 -10.55
C ILE A 84 1.08 -34.07 -9.19
N ARG A 85 1.13 -33.27 -8.11
CA ARG A 85 1.51 -33.77 -6.78
C ARG A 85 0.35 -34.04 -5.84
N ARG A 86 -0.87 -33.69 -6.22
CA ARG A 86 -2.07 -33.89 -5.40
C ARG A 86 -1.89 -33.27 -3.99
N GLU A 87 -2.02 -34.07 -2.95
CA GLU A 87 -1.92 -33.64 -1.55
C GLU A 87 -0.53 -33.07 -1.16
N LYS A 88 0.51 -33.43 -1.89
CA LYS A 88 1.89 -32.94 -1.65
C LYS A 88 2.21 -31.66 -2.42
N ALA A 89 1.24 -31.05 -3.09
CA ALA A 89 1.43 -29.81 -3.81
C ALA A 89 1.70 -28.66 -2.85
N THR A 90 2.62 -27.78 -3.23
CA THR A 90 2.90 -26.53 -2.50
C THR A 90 2.08 -25.36 -3.06
N SER A 91 1.53 -25.50 -4.27
CA SER A 91 0.70 -24.49 -4.91
C SER A 91 -0.77 -24.92 -4.89
N ASN A 92 -1.53 -24.40 -3.92
CA ASN A 92 -2.94 -24.72 -3.72
C ASN A 92 -3.88 -23.51 -3.92
N ILE A 93 -3.35 -22.41 -4.45
CA ILE A 93 -4.13 -21.19 -4.67
C ILE A 93 -4.93 -21.32 -5.96
N CYS A 94 -6.25 -21.21 -5.88
CA CYS A 94 -7.13 -21.25 -7.04
C CYS A 94 -7.32 -19.87 -7.67
N THR A 95 -7.70 -18.87 -6.88
CA THR A 95 -8.00 -17.52 -7.33
C THR A 95 -7.04 -16.52 -6.68
N SER A 96 -6.56 -15.56 -7.46
CA SER A 96 -5.69 -14.50 -6.99
C SER A 96 -6.33 -13.12 -7.23
N GLN A 97 -5.89 -12.12 -6.48
CA GLN A 97 -6.34 -10.73 -6.62
C GLN A 97 -5.58 -10.02 -7.77
N ALA A 98 -5.74 -10.54 -8.98
CA ALA A 98 -4.98 -10.09 -10.15
C ALA A 98 -5.24 -8.63 -10.51
N LEU A 99 -6.51 -8.19 -10.51
CA LEU A 99 -6.86 -6.80 -10.84
C LEU A 99 -6.20 -5.81 -9.88
N LEU A 100 -6.24 -6.08 -8.59
CA LEU A 100 -5.65 -5.21 -7.57
C LEU A 100 -4.13 -5.19 -7.63
N ALA A 101 -3.51 -6.33 -7.97
CA ALA A 101 -2.08 -6.38 -8.24
C ALA A 101 -1.71 -5.55 -9.48
N VAL A 102 -2.54 -5.58 -10.52
CA VAL A 102 -2.39 -4.74 -11.73
C VAL A 102 -2.54 -3.26 -11.38
N MET A 103 -3.55 -2.88 -10.58
CA MET A 103 -3.74 -1.50 -10.11
C MET A 103 -2.50 -1.00 -9.36
N ALA A 104 -1.97 -1.80 -8.42
CA ALA A 104 -0.75 -1.45 -7.70
C ALA A 104 0.46 -1.29 -8.63
N GLY A 105 0.57 -2.14 -9.65
CA GLY A 105 1.58 -2.03 -10.70
C GLY A 105 1.47 -0.74 -11.51
N PHE A 106 0.26 -0.35 -11.91
CA PHE A 106 0.02 0.90 -12.64
C PHE A 106 0.24 2.13 -11.77
N PHE A 107 -0.13 2.09 -10.50
CA PHE A 107 0.19 3.14 -9.55
C PHE A 107 1.71 3.37 -9.49
N ALA A 108 2.49 2.30 -9.36
CA ALA A 108 3.94 2.38 -9.35
C ALA A 108 4.52 2.91 -10.69
N ILE A 109 3.93 2.55 -11.84
CA ILE A 109 4.34 3.05 -13.16
C ILE A 109 4.01 4.52 -13.31
N TYR A 110 2.82 4.94 -12.88
CA TYR A 110 2.37 6.34 -13.01
C TYR A 110 3.21 7.29 -12.18
N HIS A 111 3.43 6.98 -10.91
CA HIS A 111 4.22 7.84 -10.01
C HIS A 111 5.73 7.72 -10.25
N GLY A 112 6.20 6.56 -10.65
CA GLY A 112 7.63 6.27 -10.76
C GLY A 112 8.37 6.41 -9.42
N PRO A 113 9.68 6.16 -9.40
CA PRO A 113 10.43 6.20 -8.15
C PRO A 113 10.43 7.59 -7.49
N LYS A 114 10.49 8.68 -8.28
CA LYS A 114 10.47 10.05 -7.75
C LYS A 114 9.14 10.42 -7.12
N GLY A 115 8.02 10.06 -7.78
CA GLY A 115 6.68 10.32 -7.26
C GLY A 115 6.43 9.54 -5.97
N LEU A 116 6.79 8.26 -5.92
CA LEU A 116 6.65 7.45 -4.70
C LEU A 116 7.48 7.98 -3.54
N ILE A 117 8.71 8.43 -3.78
CA ILE A 117 9.54 9.09 -2.76
C ILE A 117 8.87 10.39 -2.29
N GLY A 118 8.27 11.16 -3.21
CA GLY A 118 7.53 12.39 -2.87
C GLY A 118 6.36 12.10 -1.95
N ILE A 119 5.51 11.12 -2.30
CA ILE A 119 4.38 10.69 -1.47
C ILE A 119 4.84 10.22 -0.08
N ALA A 120 5.87 9.37 -0.03
CA ALA A 120 6.39 8.87 1.23
C ALA A 120 6.95 9.98 2.13
N ASN A 121 7.64 10.95 1.56
CA ASN A 121 8.14 12.10 2.31
C ASN A 121 7.01 12.98 2.84
N ASP A 122 5.93 13.18 2.07
CA ASP A 122 4.79 13.98 2.49
C ASP A 122 4.04 13.31 3.65
N VAL A 123 3.78 12.01 3.55
CA VAL A 123 3.20 11.20 4.64
C VAL A 123 4.05 11.29 5.91
N HIS A 124 5.35 11.02 5.78
CA HIS A 124 6.26 11.08 6.93
C HIS A 124 6.35 12.48 7.54
N LYS A 125 6.33 13.52 6.71
CA LYS A 125 6.30 14.92 7.15
C LYS A 125 5.09 15.22 8.01
N LYS A 126 3.90 14.83 7.55
CA LYS A 126 2.65 15.01 8.30
C LYS A 126 2.69 14.27 9.64
N THR A 127 3.25 13.05 9.64
CA THR A 127 3.44 12.29 10.87
C THR A 127 4.40 12.97 11.85
N CYS A 128 5.48 13.60 11.34
CA CYS A 128 6.38 14.39 12.19
C CYS A 128 5.70 15.64 12.77
N VAL A 129 4.80 16.28 12.01
CA VAL A 129 4.00 17.41 12.55
C VAL A 129 3.11 16.92 13.69
N LEU A 130 2.43 15.79 13.50
CA LEU A 130 1.62 15.17 14.56
C LEU A 130 2.48 14.81 15.78
N PHE A 131 3.65 14.19 15.56
CA PHE A 131 4.60 13.85 16.62
C PHE A 131 4.96 15.08 17.44
N ASN A 132 5.37 16.18 16.81
CA ASN A 132 5.74 17.41 17.51
C ASN A 132 4.57 18.02 18.28
N GLY A 133 3.37 17.99 17.71
CA GLY A 133 2.15 18.47 18.36
C GLY A 133 1.82 17.69 19.64
N ILE A 134 2.01 16.38 19.61
CA ILE A 134 1.79 15.51 20.76
C ILE A 134 2.93 15.63 21.77
N GLU A 135 4.20 15.69 21.33
CA GLU A 135 5.36 15.85 22.22
C GLU A 135 5.28 17.16 23.03
N ALA A 136 4.71 18.22 22.45
CA ALA A 136 4.47 19.50 23.12
C ALA A 136 3.27 19.47 24.10
N SER A 137 2.61 18.32 24.26
CA SER A 137 1.48 18.13 25.16
C SER A 137 1.87 17.32 26.39
N ASN A 138 0.86 16.93 27.20
CA ASN A 138 1.05 16.02 28.33
C ASN A 138 0.87 14.54 27.95
N HIS A 139 0.59 14.21 26.70
CA HIS A 139 0.49 12.84 26.22
C HIS A 139 1.87 12.22 26.02
N LYS A 140 1.94 10.89 26.06
CA LYS A 140 3.21 10.17 25.90
C LYS A 140 3.23 9.39 24.59
N ILE A 141 4.17 9.71 23.71
CA ILE A 141 4.44 8.91 22.51
C ILE A 141 5.21 7.65 22.93
N VAL A 142 4.73 6.49 22.49
CA VAL A 142 5.26 5.19 22.86
C VAL A 142 6.39 4.76 21.93
N ASN A 143 6.26 5.05 20.63
CA ASN A 143 7.25 4.68 19.62
C ASN A 143 8.04 5.89 19.11
N ASN A 144 9.35 5.86 19.30
CA ASN A 144 10.25 6.93 18.85
C ASN A 144 10.77 6.69 17.42
N ILE A 145 10.57 5.48 16.88
CA ILE A 145 10.90 5.13 15.49
C ILE A 145 9.58 4.87 14.78
N PHE A 146 9.33 5.62 13.73
CA PHE A 146 8.08 5.54 12.96
C PHE A 146 8.30 6.02 11.53
N PHE A 147 7.43 5.58 10.65
CA PHE A 147 7.27 6.14 9.30
C PHE A 147 6.02 7.01 9.25
N ASP A 148 4.85 6.41 9.47
CA ASP A 148 3.54 7.02 9.30
C ASP A 148 2.59 6.82 10.50
N THR A 149 3.00 6.01 11.47
CA THR A 149 2.12 5.59 12.57
C THR A 149 2.72 5.92 13.93
N LEU A 150 1.93 6.60 14.76
CA LEU A 150 2.26 6.90 16.15
C LEU A 150 1.36 6.11 17.09
N SER A 151 1.98 5.52 18.12
CA SER A 151 1.28 4.97 19.29
C SER A 151 1.40 5.97 20.43
N ILE A 152 0.27 6.37 21.00
CA ILE A 152 0.18 7.46 21.94
C ILE A 152 -0.58 6.98 23.18
N ARG A 153 -0.01 7.15 24.35
CA ARG A 153 -0.71 6.99 25.62
C ARG A 153 -1.27 8.34 26.04
N LEU A 154 -2.58 8.40 26.11
CA LEU A 154 -3.31 9.61 26.45
C LEU A 154 -3.25 9.85 27.96
N ASN A 155 -3.08 11.10 28.37
CA ASN A 155 -3.16 11.54 29.74
C ASN A 155 -4.31 12.53 29.90
N GLY A 156 -4.99 12.49 31.06
CA GLY A 156 -6.12 13.35 31.37
C GLY A 156 -7.47 12.65 31.19
N ASP A 157 -8.52 13.42 30.99
CA ASP A 157 -9.88 12.88 30.81
C ASP A 157 -10.04 12.31 29.38
N VAL A 158 -9.89 11.00 29.27
CA VAL A 158 -10.01 10.26 28.03
C VAL A 158 -11.43 10.36 27.44
N SER A 159 -12.46 10.46 28.29
CA SER A 159 -13.84 10.59 27.86
C SER A 159 -14.07 11.91 27.14
N GLU A 160 -13.46 12.98 27.64
CA GLU A 160 -13.48 14.28 26.99
C GLU A 160 -12.72 14.29 25.65
N ILE A 161 -11.57 13.58 25.59
CA ILE A 161 -10.81 13.43 24.33
C ILE A 161 -11.65 12.67 23.29
N LYS A 162 -12.28 11.55 23.69
CA LYS A 162 -13.20 10.80 22.80
C LYS A 162 -14.32 11.68 22.27
N LYS A 163 -14.94 12.50 23.13
CA LYS A 163 -15.99 13.42 22.73
C LYS A 163 -15.48 14.41 21.68
N ARG A 164 -14.33 15.05 21.89
CA ARG A 164 -13.75 16.00 20.91
C ARG A 164 -13.42 15.34 19.56
N LEU A 165 -12.92 14.13 19.58
CA LEU A 165 -12.67 13.37 18.35
C LEU A 165 -13.96 13.10 17.59
N LEU A 166 -15.04 12.69 18.29
CA LEU A 166 -16.36 12.49 17.70
C LEU A 166 -16.93 13.81 17.15
N ASP A 167 -16.86 14.90 17.92
CA ASP A 167 -17.34 16.21 17.49
C ASP A 167 -16.59 16.73 16.24
N ALA A 168 -15.32 16.31 16.07
CA ALA A 168 -14.50 16.58 14.88
C ALA A 168 -14.67 15.55 13.75
N ASN A 169 -15.54 14.55 13.90
CA ASN A 169 -15.67 13.41 12.98
C ASN A 169 -14.36 12.66 12.72
N ILE A 170 -13.54 12.49 13.74
CA ILE A 170 -12.26 11.78 13.67
C ILE A 170 -12.34 10.46 14.41
N ASN A 171 -12.08 9.37 13.70
CA ASN A 171 -11.92 8.05 14.28
C ASN A 171 -10.43 7.69 14.34
N ILE A 172 -10.00 7.16 15.50
CA ILE A 172 -8.65 6.64 15.70
C ILE A 172 -8.72 5.21 16.23
N ASN A 173 -7.64 4.46 16.10
CA ASN A 173 -7.59 3.11 16.61
C ASN A 173 -7.29 3.08 18.11
N TRP A 174 -8.12 2.39 18.88
CA TRP A 174 -8.01 2.22 20.32
C TRP A 174 -7.52 0.80 20.63
N PHE A 175 -6.33 0.66 21.22
CA PHE A 175 -5.82 -0.62 21.70
C PHE A 175 -6.29 -0.92 23.12
N ASP A 176 -6.44 0.15 23.92
CA ASP A 176 -6.77 0.10 25.34
C ASP A 176 -7.57 1.36 25.70
N GLU A 177 -7.91 1.53 26.98
CA GLU A 177 -8.67 2.70 27.45
C GLU A 177 -7.98 4.03 27.14
N ASP A 178 -6.64 4.07 27.26
CA ASP A 178 -5.81 5.25 27.08
C ASP A 178 -4.72 5.10 25.99
N LEU A 179 -4.56 3.92 25.39
CA LEU A 179 -3.57 3.67 24.33
C LEU A 179 -4.21 3.69 22.96
N VAL A 180 -3.76 4.62 22.13
CA VAL A 180 -4.26 4.80 20.76
C VAL A 180 -3.15 4.67 19.74
N SER A 181 -3.54 4.34 18.50
CA SER A 181 -2.65 4.38 17.34
C SER A 181 -3.27 5.26 16.26
N ILE A 182 -2.43 6.08 15.65
CA ILE A 182 -2.83 7.01 14.59
C ILE A 182 -1.89 6.81 13.41
N SER A 183 -2.47 6.49 12.26
CA SER A 183 -1.74 6.32 11.01
C SER A 183 -2.10 7.44 10.04
N ILE A 184 -1.09 8.00 9.39
CA ILE A 184 -1.21 9.05 8.38
C ILE A 184 -0.99 8.43 7.01
N ASP A 185 -1.80 8.83 6.05
CA ASP A 185 -1.70 8.38 4.67
C ASP A 185 -1.63 9.55 3.68
N GLU A 186 -1.60 9.25 2.40
CA GLU A 186 -1.55 10.24 1.33
C GLU A 186 -2.85 11.05 1.18
N ALA A 187 -3.99 10.52 1.64
CA ALA A 187 -5.27 11.22 1.62
C ALA A 187 -5.40 12.22 2.78
N THR A 188 -4.65 12.02 3.85
CA THR A 188 -4.63 12.90 5.01
C THR A 188 -4.11 14.29 4.64
N THR A 189 -4.91 15.33 4.87
CA THR A 189 -4.52 16.71 4.59
C THR A 189 -3.79 17.34 5.80
N SER A 190 -3.12 18.49 5.57
CA SER A 190 -2.53 19.25 6.67
C SER A 190 -3.60 19.77 7.66
N ARG A 191 -4.84 20.01 7.17
CA ARG A 191 -5.96 20.40 8.01
C ARG A 191 -6.39 19.25 8.93
N ASP A 192 -6.49 18.04 8.40
CA ASP A 192 -6.83 16.85 9.21
C ASP A 192 -5.84 16.64 10.35
N VAL A 193 -4.54 16.83 10.08
CA VAL A 193 -3.50 16.75 11.11
C VAL A 193 -3.68 17.85 12.16
N ALA A 194 -4.01 19.08 11.73
CA ALA A 194 -4.26 20.19 12.62
C ALA A 194 -5.49 19.97 13.52
N ASP A 195 -6.58 19.52 12.93
CA ASP A 195 -7.83 19.22 13.64
C ASP A 195 -7.63 18.06 14.64
N LEU A 196 -6.86 17.05 14.24
CA LEU A 196 -6.47 15.92 15.11
C LEU A 196 -5.64 16.38 16.32
N ILE A 197 -4.62 17.22 16.10
CA ILE A 197 -3.80 17.78 17.19
C ILE A 197 -4.67 18.57 18.14
N PHE A 198 -5.55 19.40 17.62
CA PHE A 198 -6.47 20.19 18.44
C PHE A 198 -7.41 19.30 19.26
N ALA A 199 -8.01 18.27 18.65
CA ALA A 199 -8.90 17.34 19.33
C ALA A 199 -8.19 16.61 20.50
N LEU A 200 -6.93 16.23 20.29
CA LEU A 200 -6.14 15.55 21.32
C LEU A 200 -5.66 16.51 22.42
N THR A 201 -5.15 17.70 22.06
CA THR A 201 -4.35 18.54 22.97
C THR A 201 -5.03 19.83 23.40
N LYS A 202 -6.11 20.28 22.75
CA LYS A 202 -6.75 21.61 22.87
C LYS A 202 -5.84 22.78 22.46
N LYS A 203 -4.68 22.51 21.88
CA LYS A 203 -3.75 23.54 21.41
C LYS A 203 -4.03 23.88 19.96
N PRO A 204 -4.15 25.16 19.60
CA PRO A 204 -4.28 25.54 18.20
C PRO A 204 -3.00 25.16 17.44
N SER A 205 -3.18 24.68 16.20
CA SER A 205 -2.09 24.20 15.37
C SER A 205 -1.42 25.28 14.51
N SER A 206 -1.85 26.56 14.63
CA SER A 206 -1.34 27.68 13.82
C SER A 206 0.20 27.79 13.84
N ASP A 207 0.81 27.47 14.97
CA ASP A 207 2.26 27.57 15.14
C ASP A 207 3.00 26.26 14.78
N LEU A 208 2.25 25.17 14.53
CA LEU A 208 2.84 23.83 14.28
C LEU A 208 3.08 23.56 12.79
N LEU A 209 2.41 24.29 11.89
CA LEU A 209 2.57 24.16 10.46
C LEU A 209 3.90 24.77 9.95
N ASP A 210 4.54 25.60 10.75
CA ASP A 210 5.79 26.30 10.42
C ASP A 210 7.04 25.61 10.99
N TYR A 211 6.88 24.39 11.54
CA TYR A 211 8.03 23.62 12.00
C TYR A 211 8.92 23.25 10.81
N SER A 212 10.05 23.95 10.75
CA SER A 212 11.15 23.62 9.84
C SER A 212 11.55 22.16 10.03
N LEU A 213 11.39 21.39 8.96
CA LEU A 213 11.45 19.93 8.92
C LEU A 213 12.87 19.36 8.98
N ASP A 214 13.82 20.06 9.58
CA ASP A 214 15.22 19.67 9.66
C ASP A 214 15.49 18.48 10.61
N LYS A 215 14.50 18.07 11.36
CA LYS A 215 14.60 16.81 12.11
C LYS A 215 13.80 15.75 11.39
N LYS A 216 14.46 14.83 10.73
CA LYS A 216 13.90 13.51 10.35
C LYS A 216 13.66 12.72 11.64
N ALA A 217 12.73 13.20 12.46
CA ALA A 217 12.26 12.46 13.61
C ALA A 217 11.68 11.14 13.10
N GLY A 218 11.79 10.09 13.87
CA GLY A 218 11.20 8.81 13.57
C GLY A 218 11.97 7.90 12.62
N LEU A 219 12.71 8.39 11.65
CA LEU A 219 13.52 7.54 10.77
C LEU A 219 14.96 7.43 11.27
N ASN A 220 15.42 6.20 11.53
CA ASN A 220 16.81 5.94 11.87
C ASN A 220 17.70 6.19 10.62
N LYS A 221 18.66 7.11 10.72
CA LYS A 221 19.57 7.47 9.63
C LYS A 221 20.32 6.26 9.04
N LYS A 222 20.66 5.26 9.87
CA LYS A 222 21.33 4.02 9.43
C LYS A 222 20.42 3.12 8.60
N MET A 223 19.12 3.31 8.72
CA MET A 223 18.08 2.53 8.02
C MET A 223 17.56 3.26 6.78
N LEU A 224 18.07 4.44 6.44
CA LEU A 224 17.65 5.14 5.23
C LEU A 224 18.14 4.39 3.99
N ARG A 225 17.29 4.39 2.98
CA ARG A 225 17.59 3.78 1.68
C ARG A 225 18.68 4.56 0.95
N THR A 226 19.67 3.84 0.48
CA THR A 226 20.72 4.36 -0.42
C THR A 226 20.70 3.68 -1.77
N SER A 227 20.06 2.53 -1.87
CA SER A 227 19.96 1.76 -3.11
C SER A 227 18.88 2.32 -4.03
N SER A 228 19.15 2.32 -5.33
CA SER A 228 18.16 2.64 -6.35
C SER A 228 17.16 1.50 -6.54
N PHE A 229 15.93 1.83 -6.94
CA PHE A 229 14.85 0.89 -7.21
C PHE A 229 14.07 1.29 -8.47
N MET A 230 13.24 0.39 -8.99
CA MET A 230 12.42 0.63 -10.18
C MET A 230 13.21 1.20 -11.35
N LYS A 231 14.35 0.57 -11.69
CA LYS A 231 15.27 1.01 -12.76
C LYS A 231 14.75 0.78 -14.18
N GLN A 232 13.71 -0.04 -14.31
CA GLN A 232 13.14 -0.38 -15.61
C GLN A 232 12.50 0.84 -16.25
N GLU A 233 12.74 1.01 -17.55
CA GLU A 233 12.33 2.18 -18.35
C GLU A 233 10.84 2.53 -18.22
N ARG A 234 9.98 1.53 -18.06
CA ARG A 234 8.53 1.72 -17.93
C ARG A 234 8.12 2.55 -16.70
N PHE A 235 8.92 2.54 -15.65
CA PHE A 235 8.68 3.37 -14.46
C PHE A 235 9.13 4.83 -14.62
N HIS A 236 9.60 5.21 -15.79
CA HIS A 236 10.12 6.54 -16.10
C HIS A 236 9.44 7.20 -17.31
N LYS A 237 8.35 6.60 -17.83
CA LYS A 237 7.75 7.04 -19.11
C LYS A 237 6.31 7.49 -19.03
N TYR A 238 5.49 6.92 -18.16
CA TYR A 238 4.03 7.06 -18.23
C TYR A 238 3.48 7.85 -17.05
N HIS A 239 3.87 9.13 -16.97
CA HIS A 239 3.58 9.99 -15.83
C HIS A 239 2.45 11.00 -16.09
N SER A 240 1.78 10.92 -17.23
CA SER A 240 0.58 11.69 -17.55
C SER A 240 -0.62 10.79 -17.82
N GLU A 241 -1.82 11.31 -17.62
CA GLU A 241 -3.06 10.59 -17.90
C GLU A 241 -3.08 10.05 -19.33
N THR A 242 -2.80 10.90 -20.30
CA THR A 242 -2.79 10.52 -21.72
C THR A 242 -1.80 9.40 -22.04
N GLU A 243 -0.59 9.48 -21.50
CA GLU A 243 0.43 8.45 -21.72
C GLU A 243 0.03 7.13 -21.07
N MET A 244 -0.53 7.19 -19.85
CA MET A 244 -1.00 6.01 -19.14
C MET A 244 -2.17 5.35 -19.88
N MET A 245 -3.16 6.10 -20.33
CA MET A 245 -4.29 5.58 -21.11
C MET A 245 -3.81 4.88 -22.38
N ARG A 246 -2.88 5.50 -23.11
CA ARG A 246 -2.29 4.90 -24.33
C ARG A 246 -1.47 3.65 -23.98
N TYR A 247 -0.80 3.63 -22.86
CA TYR A 247 -0.04 2.47 -22.41
C TYR A 247 -0.96 1.29 -22.05
N ILE A 248 -2.02 1.54 -21.31
CA ILE A 248 -3.06 0.55 -20.97
C ILE A 248 -3.67 -0.02 -22.26
N LYS A 249 -4.03 0.85 -23.23
CA LYS A 249 -4.59 0.40 -24.51
C LYS A 249 -3.61 -0.49 -25.27
N ARG A 250 -2.34 -0.13 -25.36
CA ARG A 250 -1.31 -0.97 -26.00
C ARG A 250 -1.14 -2.33 -25.36
N LEU A 251 -1.29 -2.42 -24.02
CA LEU A 251 -1.25 -3.71 -23.33
C LEU A 251 -2.50 -4.53 -23.60
N SER A 252 -3.67 -3.91 -23.57
CA SER A 252 -4.94 -4.54 -23.91
C SER A 252 -4.94 -5.09 -25.33
N ASP A 253 -4.31 -4.40 -26.29
CA ASP A 253 -4.25 -4.82 -27.69
C ASP A 253 -3.38 -6.05 -27.96
N LYS A 254 -2.60 -6.48 -26.97
CA LYS A 254 -1.77 -7.69 -27.09
C LYS A 254 -2.53 -8.98 -26.82
N ASP A 255 -3.74 -8.89 -26.34
CA ASP A 255 -4.57 -10.03 -25.98
C ASP A 255 -5.99 -9.88 -26.52
N ILE A 256 -6.77 -10.95 -26.43
CA ILE A 256 -8.17 -10.96 -26.82
C ILE A 256 -8.97 -10.10 -25.85
N ALA A 257 -9.83 -9.23 -26.39
CA ALA A 257 -10.70 -8.38 -25.60
C ALA A 257 -12.13 -8.39 -26.15
N LEU A 258 -13.11 -8.18 -25.28
CA LEU A 258 -14.54 -8.28 -25.62
C LEU A 258 -15.02 -7.18 -26.57
N ASP A 259 -14.29 -6.06 -26.66
CA ASP A 259 -14.59 -4.95 -27.56
C ASP A 259 -14.21 -5.24 -29.03
N ARG A 260 -13.50 -6.36 -29.30
CA ARG A 260 -12.99 -6.68 -30.62
C ARG A 260 -13.00 -8.16 -31.01
N SER A 261 -13.52 -9.02 -30.13
CA SER A 261 -13.60 -10.45 -30.42
C SER A 261 -14.72 -11.13 -29.64
N MET A 262 -15.23 -12.21 -30.18
CA MET A 262 -16.10 -13.14 -29.49
C MET A 262 -15.25 -14.17 -28.75
N ILE A 263 -15.31 -14.16 -27.42
CA ILE A 263 -14.55 -15.09 -26.58
C ILE A 263 -15.48 -16.18 -26.10
N PRO A 264 -15.21 -17.45 -26.39
CA PRO A 264 -15.93 -18.56 -25.78
C PRO A 264 -15.54 -18.62 -24.30
N LEU A 265 -16.47 -18.16 -23.44
CA LEU A 265 -16.20 -18.05 -22.02
C LEU A 265 -16.55 -19.33 -21.30
N GLY A 266 -15.64 -19.77 -20.44
CA GLY A 266 -15.95 -20.72 -19.40
C GLY A 266 -16.91 -20.12 -18.38
N SER A 267 -17.41 -20.97 -17.53
CA SER A 267 -18.63 -20.80 -16.75
C SER A 267 -18.75 -19.58 -15.86
N CYS A 268 -17.69 -18.91 -15.44
CA CYS A 268 -17.92 -18.32 -14.13
C CYS A 268 -17.56 -16.86 -14.01
N THR A 269 -16.96 -16.25 -14.99
CA THR A 269 -16.21 -15.08 -14.59
C THR A 269 -16.42 -13.81 -15.36
N MET A 270 -17.12 -13.87 -16.46
CA MET A 270 -17.33 -12.64 -17.24
C MET A 270 -18.61 -11.95 -16.82
N LYS A 271 -18.46 -11.08 -15.88
CA LYS A 271 -19.47 -10.09 -15.53
C LYS A 271 -19.17 -8.85 -16.34
N LEU A 272 -19.90 -8.65 -17.40
CA LEU A 272 -19.87 -7.42 -18.17
C LEU A 272 -20.66 -6.37 -17.38
N ASN A 273 -19.98 -5.47 -16.76
CA ASN A 273 -20.58 -4.33 -16.08
C ASN A 273 -20.49 -3.10 -16.98
N SER A 274 -21.54 -2.30 -17.04
CA SER A 274 -21.48 -1.00 -17.68
C SER A 274 -20.54 -0.07 -16.90
N ALA A 275 -19.98 0.94 -17.57
CA ALA A 275 -19.16 1.96 -16.89
C ALA A 275 -19.94 2.66 -15.77
N SER A 276 -21.25 2.87 -15.96
CA SER A 276 -22.13 3.47 -14.96
C SER A 276 -22.31 2.61 -13.73
N GLU A 277 -22.34 1.28 -13.87
CA GLU A 277 -22.41 0.35 -12.74
C GLU A 277 -21.10 0.31 -11.95
N MET A 278 -19.98 0.57 -12.61
CA MET A 278 -18.65 0.59 -11.98
C MET A 278 -18.32 1.94 -11.33
N ALA A 279 -18.98 3.03 -11.71
CA ALA A 279 -18.69 4.37 -11.19
C ALA A 279 -18.74 4.47 -9.65
N PRO A 280 -19.71 3.85 -8.94
CA PRO A 280 -19.78 3.90 -7.48
C PRO A 280 -18.53 3.36 -6.77
N VAL A 281 -17.78 2.45 -7.38
CA VAL A 281 -16.56 1.88 -6.78
C VAL A 281 -15.51 2.97 -6.47
N SER A 282 -15.52 4.07 -7.22
CA SER A 282 -14.60 5.19 -7.05
C SER A 282 -15.17 6.34 -6.23
N TRP A 283 -16.45 6.29 -5.83
CA TRP A 283 -17.04 7.34 -5.01
C TRP A 283 -16.45 7.33 -3.61
N PRO A 284 -16.05 8.47 -3.04
CA PRO A 284 -15.41 8.54 -1.72
C PRO A 284 -16.22 7.86 -0.62
N GLU A 285 -17.54 7.93 -0.68
CA GLU A 285 -18.48 7.34 0.28
C GLU A 285 -18.39 5.81 0.37
N PHE A 286 -17.92 5.16 -0.71
CA PHE A 286 -17.67 3.73 -0.74
C PHE A 286 -16.17 3.40 -0.73
N ALA A 287 -15.39 4.12 -1.54
CA ALA A 287 -13.97 3.85 -1.71
C ALA A 287 -13.16 4.11 -0.44
N ASN A 288 -13.49 5.18 0.29
CA ASN A 288 -12.71 5.62 1.45
C ASN A 288 -13.26 5.10 2.79
N MET A 289 -14.29 4.27 2.74
CA MET A 289 -14.89 3.75 3.97
C MET A 289 -13.95 2.76 4.65
N HIS A 290 -13.61 3.05 5.91
CA HIS A 290 -12.80 2.14 6.73
C HIS A 290 -13.65 0.97 7.25
N PRO A 291 -13.13 -0.27 7.32
CA PRO A 291 -13.90 -1.44 7.78
C PRO A 291 -14.35 -1.36 9.23
N TYR A 292 -13.71 -0.55 10.05
CA TYR A 292 -14.04 -0.34 11.46
C TYR A 292 -14.64 1.05 11.72
N CYS A 293 -15.21 1.70 10.71
CA CYS A 293 -15.97 2.93 10.94
C CYS A 293 -17.23 2.63 11.78
N PRO A 294 -17.67 3.55 12.66
CA PRO A 294 -18.89 3.42 13.45
C PRO A 294 -20.14 3.26 12.59
#